data_d3e90363d2085dabe422f0c6f2646639
#
_entry.id   d3e90363d2085dabe422f0c6f2646639
#
_cell.length_a   1.000
_cell.length_b   1.000
_cell.length_c   1.000
_cell.angle_alpha   90.00
_cell.angle_beta   90.00
_cell.angle_gamma   90.00
#
_symmetry.space_group_name_H-M   'P 1'
#
loop_
_entity.id
_entity.type
_entity.pdbx_description
1 polymer ?
#
loop_
_entity_poly.entity_id
_entity_poly.type
_entity_poly.pdbx_seq_one_letter_code
_entity_poly.pdbx_strand_id
1 'polypeptide(L)'
;MIKELRQKFNADFTKEKYDAYMAKLEALHPGALDFRNAETPVFVPKDFTAKMLGACEDIIDVIVDPKFISLTDRGIPANVKVPNENSHAEFIVFDFGICENEKGELEPQLIEMQGFPTLYAFQAFHSELTAEYANLPANFSAYLNGYTKETYTQLLKEIIVGDLNPENVILLEIFPEQQKTRIDFYCTEQLLGIKTVCLTKLIAEGNKLFYDNNGTKTEVKRIYNRLIFDDLQKQES
;
A
#
# COMPACT_ATOMS: atom_id res chain seq x y z
N MET A 1 21.62 -3.79 -6.74
CA MET A 1 21.64 -2.32 -6.54
C MET A 1 22.60 -1.70 -7.54
N ILE A 2 22.23 -0.56 -8.15
CA ILE A 2 23.10 0.17 -9.08
C ILE A 2 24.19 0.88 -8.29
N LYS A 3 25.41 0.33 -8.33
CA LYS A 3 26.52 0.70 -7.45
C LYS A 3 26.96 2.15 -7.64
N GLU A 4 27.04 2.60 -8.89
CA GLU A 4 27.50 3.96 -9.25
C GLU A 4 26.54 5.03 -8.72
N LEU A 5 25.23 4.80 -8.83
CA LEU A 5 24.22 5.71 -8.29
C LEU A 5 24.26 5.74 -6.76
N ARG A 6 24.45 4.59 -6.12
CA ARG A 6 24.60 4.52 -4.67
C ARG A 6 25.83 5.29 -4.20
N GLN A 7 26.95 5.12 -4.86
CA GLN A 7 28.19 5.85 -4.53
C GLN A 7 28.03 7.36 -4.70
N LYS A 8 27.41 7.79 -5.82
CA LYS A 8 27.11 9.20 -6.06
C LYS A 8 26.19 9.76 -4.97
N PHE A 9 25.09 9.07 -4.68
CA PHE A 9 24.15 9.48 -3.63
C PHE A 9 24.85 9.62 -2.28
N ASN A 10 25.68 8.64 -1.89
CA ASN A 10 26.41 8.67 -0.62
C ASN A 10 27.43 9.84 -0.56
N ALA A 11 28.06 10.19 -1.68
CA ALA A 11 28.99 11.32 -1.75
C ALA A 11 28.26 12.67 -1.65
N ASP A 12 27.03 12.76 -2.17
CA ASP A 12 26.20 13.96 -2.17
C ASP A 12 25.30 14.10 -0.93
N PHE A 13 25.24 13.06 -0.08
CA PHE A 13 24.42 13.04 1.12
C PHE A 13 24.90 14.05 2.16
N THR A 14 23.95 14.82 2.70
CA THR A 14 24.15 15.61 3.92
C THR A 14 22.92 15.49 4.82
N LYS A 15 23.15 15.67 6.12
CA LYS A 15 22.03 15.62 7.09
C LYS A 15 20.98 16.69 6.80
N GLU A 16 21.40 17.88 6.37
CA GLU A 16 20.50 18.99 6.04
C GLU A 16 19.57 18.66 4.87
N LYS A 17 20.09 17.93 3.84
CA LYS A 17 19.25 17.45 2.73
C LYS A 17 18.22 16.44 3.20
N TYR A 18 18.63 15.52 4.07
CA TYR A 18 17.72 14.54 4.65
C TYR A 18 16.66 15.19 5.54
N ASP A 19 17.07 16.14 6.40
CA ASP A 19 16.13 16.88 7.25
C ASP A 19 15.11 17.68 6.41
N ALA A 20 15.55 18.28 5.31
CA ALA A 20 14.66 18.97 4.37
C ALA A 20 13.67 18.01 3.66
N TYR A 21 14.13 16.81 3.29
CA TYR A 21 13.27 15.75 2.75
C TYR A 21 12.23 15.30 3.78
N MET A 22 12.65 15.03 5.03
CA MET A 22 11.75 14.66 6.10
C MET A 22 10.73 15.76 6.41
N ALA A 23 11.13 17.04 6.37
CA ALA A 23 10.22 18.16 6.53
C ALA A 23 9.15 18.22 5.43
N LYS A 24 9.51 17.88 4.17
CA LYS A 24 8.53 17.80 3.08
C LYS A 24 7.54 16.64 3.27
N LEU A 25 8.02 15.46 3.71
CA LEU A 25 7.15 14.33 4.02
C LEU A 25 6.20 14.67 5.17
N GLU A 26 6.71 15.28 6.23
CA GLU A 26 5.90 15.71 7.36
C GLU A 26 4.86 16.77 6.97
N ALA A 27 5.20 17.65 6.02
CA ALA A 27 4.30 18.70 5.54
C ALA A 27 3.12 18.17 4.69
N LEU A 28 3.15 16.90 4.24
CA LEU A 28 2.01 16.28 3.56
C LEU A 28 0.78 16.25 4.49
N HIS A 29 0.98 15.74 5.70
CA HIS A 29 -0.03 15.64 6.75
C HIS A 29 0.67 15.74 8.11
N PRO A 30 0.78 16.93 8.70
CA PRO A 30 1.55 17.15 9.92
C PRO A 30 1.11 16.25 11.09
N GLY A 31 2.08 15.59 11.73
CA GLY A 31 1.87 14.66 12.83
C GLY A 31 1.39 13.25 12.41
N ALA A 32 1.27 12.99 11.10
CA ALA A 32 0.77 11.71 10.61
C ALA A 32 1.87 10.68 10.28
N LEU A 33 3.09 11.13 10.04
CA LEU A 33 4.23 10.27 9.72
C LEU A 33 4.83 9.70 11.02
N ASP A 34 4.44 8.46 11.37
CA ASP A 34 4.81 7.82 12.63
C ASP A 34 5.69 6.58 12.42
N PHE A 35 6.56 6.65 11.41
CA PHE A 35 7.58 5.64 11.15
C PHE A 35 8.81 6.27 10.52
N ARG A 36 9.95 5.58 10.66
CA ARG A 36 11.21 6.04 10.10
C ARG A 36 11.27 5.81 8.59
N ASN A 37 11.66 6.84 7.84
CA ASN A 37 12.06 6.70 6.44
C ASN A 37 13.58 6.47 6.36
N ALA A 38 13.99 5.61 5.43
CA ALA A 38 15.40 5.38 5.18
C ALA A 38 16.08 6.62 4.57
N GLU A 39 17.30 6.89 5.01
CA GLU A 39 18.10 7.99 4.48
C GLU A 39 18.50 7.77 3.02
N THR A 40 18.53 6.52 2.59
CA THR A 40 19.04 6.15 1.27
C THR A 40 18.02 5.34 0.49
N PRO A 41 17.66 5.78 -0.73
CA PRO A 41 16.85 4.99 -1.64
C PRO A 41 17.59 3.74 -2.14
N VAL A 42 16.83 2.72 -2.51
CA VAL A 42 17.35 1.51 -3.15
C VAL A 42 17.25 1.68 -4.67
N PHE A 43 18.41 1.68 -5.35
CA PHE A 43 18.49 1.82 -6.81
C PHE A 43 18.48 0.44 -7.45
N VAL A 44 17.35 0.05 -8.03
CA VAL A 44 17.13 -1.29 -8.60
C VAL A 44 17.36 -1.26 -10.11
N PRO A 45 18.24 -2.11 -10.67
CA PRO A 45 18.42 -2.19 -12.11
C PRO A 45 17.28 -2.95 -12.79
N LYS A 46 17.02 -2.65 -14.08
CA LYS A 46 15.90 -3.20 -14.84
C LYS A 46 15.90 -4.73 -14.92
N ASP A 47 17.06 -5.34 -15.08
CA ASP A 47 17.21 -6.79 -15.16
C ASP A 47 16.81 -7.46 -13.84
N PHE A 48 17.18 -6.86 -12.70
CA PHE A 48 16.77 -7.34 -11.40
C PHE A 48 15.27 -7.09 -11.15
N THR A 49 14.74 -5.94 -11.59
CA THR A 49 13.28 -5.68 -11.54
C THR A 49 12.51 -6.73 -12.34
N ALA A 50 13.00 -7.11 -13.53
CA ALA A 50 12.39 -8.17 -14.32
C ALA A 50 12.42 -9.53 -13.61
N LYS A 51 13.50 -9.85 -12.88
CA LYS A 51 13.57 -11.07 -12.05
C LYS A 51 12.53 -11.04 -10.91
N MET A 52 12.38 -9.90 -10.23
CA MET A 52 11.36 -9.75 -9.17
C MET A 52 9.95 -9.91 -9.70
N LEU A 53 9.63 -9.27 -10.83
CA LEU A 53 8.32 -9.39 -11.47
C LEU A 53 8.05 -10.82 -11.93
N GLY A 54 9.04 -11.50 -12.52
CA GLY A 54 8.92 -12.91 -12.87
C GLY A 54 8.62 -13.79 -11.66
N ALA A 55 9.29 -13.56 -10.52
CA ALA A 55 9.00 -14.28 -9.28
C ALA A 55 7.57 -13.99 -8.75
N CYS A 56 7.07 -12.76 -8.92
CA CYS A 56 5.68 -12.44 -8.58
C CYS A 56 4.70 -13.24 -9.46
N GLU A 57 4.92 -13.27 -10.77
CA GLU A 57 4.07 -14.00 -11.72
C GLU A 57 4.07 -15.51 -11.41
N ASP A 58 5.23 -16.11 -11.14
CA ASP A 58 5.34 -17.52 -10.75
C ASP A 58 4.51 -17.85 -9.49
N ILE A 59 4.48 -16.93 -8.51
CA ILE A 59 3.67 -17.10 -7.30
C ILE A 59 2.18 -16.92 -7.61
N ILE A 60 1.84 -15.92 -8.44
CA ILE A 60 0.45 -15.67 -8.86
C ILE A 60 -0.10 -16.89 -9.62
N ASP A 61 0.67 -17.53 -10.49
CA ASP A 61 0.26 -18.75 -11.21
C ASP A 61 -0.15 -19.88 -10.25
N VAL A 62 0.53 -19.98 -9.09
CA VAL A 62 0.13 -20.94 -8.05
C VAL A 62 -1.17 -20.51 -7.37
N ILE A 63 -1.34 -19.22 -7.09
CA ILE A 63 -2.53 -18.69 -6.39
C ILE A 63 -3.79 -18.85 -7.24
N VAL A 64 -3.69 -18.65 -8.56
CA VAL A 64 -4.84 -18.77 -9.47
C VAL A 64 -5.12 -20.20 -9.91
N ASP A 65 -4.30 -21.19 -9.52
CA ASP A 65 -4.60 -22.61 -9.77
C ASP A 65 -5.93 -22.98 -9.08
N PRO A 66 -6.89 -23.60 -9.79
CA PRO A 66 -8.19 -23.98 -9.23
C PRO A 66 -8.13 -24.87 -7.98
N LYS A 67 -7.02 -25.55 -7.77
CA LYS A 67 -6.80 -26.39 -6.57
C LYS A 67 -6.33 -25.58 -5.37
N PHE A 68 -5.80 -24.36 -5.57
CA PHE A 68 -5.21 -23.56 -4.50
C PHE A 68 -6.23 -23.28 -3.40
N ILE A 69 -7.43 -22.82 -3.75
CA ILE A 69 -8.51 -22.54 -2.79
C ILE A 69 -8.82 -23.77 -1.94
N SER A 70 -8.96 -24.94 -2.56
CA SER A 70 -9.27 -26.19 -1.85
C SER A 70 -8.17 -26.62 -0.88
N LEU A 71 -6.90 -26.30 -1.18
CA LEU A 71 -5.76 -26.60 -0.33
C LEU A 71 -5.60 -25.62 0.83
N THR A 72 -5.94 -24.37 0.61
CA THR A 72 -5.74 -23.26 1.56
C THR A 72 -6.96 -22.96 2.43
N ASP A 73 -8.17 -23.33 2.01
CA ASP A 73 -9.43 -23.09 2.74
C ASP A 73 -9.39 -23.58 4.20
N ARG A 74 -8.66 -24.64 4.48
CA ARG A 74 -8.43 -25.16 5.84
C ARG A 74 -7.63 -24.23 6.73
N GLY A 75 -6.88 -23.29 6.16
CA GLY A 75 -6.11 -22.27 6.90
C GLY A 75 -6.97 -21.10 7.38
N ILE A 76 -8.21 -20.99 6.92
CA ILE A 76 -9.13 -19.90 7.28
C ILE A 76 -10.06 -20.39 8.39
N PRO A 77 -9.97 -19.79 9.60
CA PRO A 77 -10.90 -20.12 10.69
C PRO A 77 -12.34 -19.86 10.28
N ALA A 78 -13.27 -20.74 10.67
CA ALA A 78 -14.66 -20.66 10.24
C ALA A 78 -15.38 -19.37 10.63
N ASN A 79 -14.97 -18.76 11.75
CA ASN A 79 -15.53 -17.50 12.27
C ASN A 79 -15.08 -16.25 11.53
N VAL A 80 -14.07 -16.36 10.65
CA VAL A 80 -13.57 -15.23 9.83
C VAL A 80 -13.83 -15.42 8.34
N LYS A 81 -14.54 -16.49 7.94
CA LYS A 81 -14.96 -16.67 6.54
C LYS A 81 -16.00 -15.63 6.16
N VAL A 82 -15.75 -14.95 5.05
CA VAL A 82 -16.66 -13.91 4.52
C VAL A 82 -17.62 -14.53 3.53
N PRO A 83 -18.94 -14.30 3.66
CA PRO A 83 -19.90 -14.79 2.67
C PRO A 83 -19.77 -14.02 1.34
N ASN A 84 -20.03 -14.71 0.23
CA ASN A 84 -19.99 -14.15 -1.13
C ASN A 84 -18.60 -13.58 -1.53
N GLU A 85 -17.55 -14.18 -1.02
CA GLU A 85 -16.18 -13.85 -1.43
C GLU A 85 -16.03 -14.03 -2.94
N ASN A 86 -15.35 -13.08 -3.60
CA ASN A 86 -15.03 -13.18 -5.02
C ASN A 86 -13.80 -14.11 -5.24
N SER A 87 -13.47 -14.38 -6.50
CA SER A 87 -12.44 -15.36 -6.86
C SER A 87 -11.01 -14.84 -6.82
N HIS A 88 -10.80 -13.55 -6.51
CA HIS A 88 -9.47 -12.93 -6.56
C HIS A 88 -9.33 -11.81 -5.53
N ALA A 89 -8.10 -11.52 -5.14
CA ALA A 89 -7.74 -10.35 -4.36
C ALA A 89 -7.50 -9.16 -5.29
N GLU A 90 -7.97 -7.97 -4.88
CA GLU A 90 -7.71 -6.72 -5.63
C GLU A 90 -6.28 -6.18 -5.40
N PHE A 91 -5.65 -6.59 -4.31
CA PHE A 91 -4.32 -6.15 -3.92
C PHE A 91 -3.47 -7.32 -3.49
N ILE A 92 -2.23 -7.38 -4.01
CA ILE A 92 -1.19 -8.29 -3.55
C ILE A 92 0.10 -7.49 -3.42
N VAL A 93 0.81 -7.69 -2.31
CA VAL A 93 2.13 -7.11 -2.05
C VAL A 93 3.13 -8.24 -1.87
N PHE A 94 4.30 -8.10 -2.49
CA PHE A 94 5.42 -9.03 -2.36
C PHE A 94 6.62 -8.27 -1.79
N ASP A 95 7.11 -8.71 -0.66
CA ASP A 95 8.30 -8.16 -0.03
C ASP A 95 9.49 -9.06 -0.28
N PHE A 96 10.50 -8.53 -0.98
CA PHE A 96 11.71 -9.25 -1.35
C PHE A 96 12.94 -8.72 -0.63
N GLY A 97 13.77 -9.63 -0.13
CA GLY A 97 15.17 -9.37 0.15
C GLY A 97 15.98 -9.38 -1.14
N ILE A 98 16.87 -8.39 -1.31
CA ILE A 98 17.85 -8.39 -2.39
C ILE A 98 19.07 -9.16 -1.89
N CYS A 99 19.23 -10.40 -2.32
CA CYS A 99 20.29 -11.31 -1.90
C CYS A 99 21.33 -11.49 -3.01
N GLU A 100 22.50 -11.97 -2.64
CA GLU A 100 23.58 -12.35 -3.56
C GLU A 100 23.72 -13.87 -3.53
N ASN A 101 23.71 -14.50 -4.71
CA ASN A 101 23.93 -15.94 -4.83
C ASN A 101 25.42 -16.30 -4.78
N GLU A 102 25.74 -17.59 -4.82
CA GLU A 102 27.10 -18.11 -4.78
C GLU A 102 28.01 -17.60 -5.92
N LYS A 103 27.41 -17.09 -7.01
CA LYS A 103 28.11 -16.53 -8.17
C LYS A 103 28.30 -15.01 -8.08
N GLY A 104 27.82 -14.38 -7.00
CA GLY A 104 27.85 -12.92 -6.86
C GLY A 104 26.75 -12.20 -7.66
N GLU A 105 25.72 -12.90 -8.12
CA GLU A 105 24.59 -12.31 -8.84
C GLU A 105 23.45 -11.97 -7.87
N LEU A 106 22.75 -10.87 -8.13
CA LEU A 106 21.58 -10.50 -7.34
C LEU A 106 20.38 -11.40 -7.64
N GLU A 107 19.74 -11.88 -6.57
CA GLU A 107 18.52 -12.69 -6.62
C GLU A 107 17.47 -12.15 -5.64
N PRO A 108 16.17 -12.09 -6.03
CA PRO A 108 15.11 -11.80 -5.11
C PRO A 108 14.81 -13.02 -4.24
N GLN A 109 14.74 -12.80 -2.93
CA GLN A 109 14.28 -13.81 -1.98
C GLN A 109 13.00 -13.32 -1.32
N LEU A 110 11.90 -14.06 -1.47
CA LEU A 110 10.63 -13.70 -0.89
C LEU A 110 10.71 -13.69 0.63
N ILE A 111 10.36 -12.56 1.23
CA ILE A 111 10.23 -12.42 2.69
C ILE A 111 8.81 -12.72 3.09
N GLU A 112 7.84 -12.01 2.49
CA GLU A 112 6.42 -12.23 2.72
C GLU A 112 5.58 -11.82 1.51
N MET A 113 4.36 -12.33 1.49
CA MET A 113 3.31 -11.94 0.57
C MET A 113 2.06 -11.62 1.38
N GLN A 114 1.38 -10.53 1.04
CA GLN A 114 0.15 -10.14 1.70
C GLN A 114 -0.91 -9.67 0.70
N GLY A 115 -2.14 -10.13 0.88
CA GLY A 115 -3.32 -9.68 0.12
C GLY A 115 -4.03 -8.49 0.78
N PHE A 116 -3.32 -7.74 1.61
CA PHE A 116 -3.84 -6.63 2.37
C PHE A 116 -3.30 -5.31 1.82
N PRO A 117 -4.17 -4.33 1.50
CA PRO A 117 -3.71 -3.06 0.95
C PRO A 117 -2.96 -2.25 2.01
N THR A 118 -1.75 -1.76 1.65
CA THR A 118 -0.93 -0.95 2.55
C THR A 118 -0.17 0.12 1.80
N LEU A 119 -0.18 1.33 2.32
CA LEU A 119 0.61 2.50 1.88
C LEU A 119 0.49 2.88 0.39
N TYR A 120 -0.52 2.41 -0.33
CA TYR A 120 -0.65 2.62 -1.79
C TYR A 120 -0.77 4.11 -2.16
N ALA A 121 -1.55 4.88 -1.41
CA ALA A 121 -1.70 6.30 -1.67
C ALA A 121 -0.47 7.09 -1.21
N PHE A 122 0.08 6.77 -0.04
CA PHE A 122 1.30 7.40 0.47
C PHE A 122 2.47 7.19 -0.48
N GLN A 123 2.62 6.00 -1.08
CA GLN A 123 3.70 5.70 -2.04
C GLN A 123 3.70 6.64 -3.25
N ALA A 124 2.55 7.12 -3.70
CA ALA A 124 2.48 8.08 -4.80
C ALA A 124 3.15 9.42 -4.45
N PHE A 125 2.96 9.91 -3.23
CA PHE A 125 3.62 11.13 -2.74
C PHE A 125 5.07 10.88 -2.35
N HIS A 126 5.32 9.79 -1.65
CA HIS A 126 6.65 9.40 -1.18
C HIS A 126 7.64 9.21 -2.33
N SER A 127 7.21 8.55 -3.42
CA SER A 127 8.08 8.30 -4.58
C SER A 127 8.54 9.60 -5.27
N GLU A 128 7.66 10.60 -5.38
CA GLU A 128 8.01 11.92 -5.95
C GLU A 128 9.02 12.67 -5.08
N LEU A 129 8.74 12.75 -3.78
CA LEU A 129 9.64 13.41 -2.84
C LEU A 129 10.99 12.70 -2.74
N THR A 130 11.00 11.37 -2.84
CA THR A 130 12.23 10.58 -2.88
C THR A 130 13.01 10.81 -4.16
N ALA A 131 12.34 10.90 -5.31
CA ALA A 131 13.00 11.20 -6.60
C ALA A 131 13.66 12.58 -6.58
N GLU A 132 12.99 13.58 -6.02
CA GLU A 132 13.55 14.92 -5.83
C GLU A 132 14.74 14.91 -4.86
N TYR A 133 14.58 14.30 -3.70
CA TYR A 133 15.62 14.18 -2.68
C TYR A 133 16.88 13.50 -3.20
N ALA A 134 16.73 12.39 -3.93
CA ALA A 134 17.82 11.62 -4.48
C ALA A 134 18.37 12.21 -5.80
N ASN A 135 17.76 13.28 -6.32
CA ASN A 135 18.11 13.87 -7.62
C ASN A 135 18.21 12.80 -8.72
N LEU A 136 17.13 11.97 -8.83
CA LEU A 136 17.14 10.85 -9.75
C LEU A 136 17.13 11.30 -11.21
N PRO A 137 17.85 10.57 -12.10
CA PRO A 137 17.71 10.77 -13.54
C PRO A 137 16.27 10.53 -14.00
N ALA A 138 15.84 11.24 -15.05
CA ALA A 138 14.47 11.19 -15.58
C ALA A 138 14.01 9.80 -16.06
N ASN A 139 14.93 8.86 -16.29
CA ASN A 139 14.64 7.48 -16.67
C ASN A 139 14.43 6.54 -15.46
N PHE A 140 14.45 7.07 -14.24
CA PHE A 140 14.09 6.33 -13.03
C PHE A 140 12.64 6.60 -12.65
N SER A 141 11.94 5.56 -12.23
CA SER A 141 10.56 5.63 -11.77
C SER A 141 10.34 4.59 -10.67
N ALA A 142 9.48 4.91 -9.71
CA ALA A 142 8.92 3.93 -8.78
C ALA A 142 7.73 3.18 -9.38
N TYR A 143 7.17 3.70 -10.47
CA TYR A 143 6.07 3.08 -11.19
C TYR A 143 6.60 2.09 -12.23
N LEU A 144 6.03 0.90 -12.25
CA LEU A 144 6.39 -0.18 -13.18
C LEU A 144 5.40 -0.24 -14.35
N ASN A 145 5.67 -1.08 -15.35
CA ASN A 145 4.79 -1.36 -16.48
C ASN A 145 4.31 -0.12 -17.26
N GLY A 146 5.12 0.95 -17.28
CA GLY A 146 4.79 2.18 -17.99
C GLY A 146 3.80 3.09 -17.29
N TYR A 147 3.42 2.80 -16.06
CA TYR A 147 2.59 3.69 -15.27
C TYR A 147 3.33 4.99 -14.93
N THR A 148 2.56 6.07 -14.85
CA THR A 148 2.94 7.36 -14.26
C THR A 148 2.16 7.56 -12.97
N LYS A 149 2.42 8.63 -12.25
CA LYS A 149 1.60 9.00 -11.08
C LYS A 149 0.12 9.13 -11.43
N GLU A 150 -0.18 9.80 -12.55
CA GLU A 150 -1.54 10.06 -13.00
C GLU A 150 -2.27 8.75 -13.33
N THR A 151 -1.65 7.88 -14.13
CA THR A 151 -2.25 6.59 -14.52
C THR A 151 -2.32 5.61 -13.35
N TYR A 152 -1.35 5.64 -12.44
CA TYR A 152 -1.40 4.88 -11.19
C TYR A 152 -2.54 5.35 -10.28
N THR A 153 -2.70 6.67 -10.10
CA THR A 153 -3.79 7.25 -9.31
C THR A 153 -5.14 6.91 -9.91
N GLN A 154 -5.25 6.95 -11.24
CA GLN A 154 -6.48 6.57 -11.95
C GLN A 154 -6.81 5.09 -11.72
N LEU A 155 -5.84 4.19 -11.85
CA LEU A 155 -6.02 2.76 -11.57
C LEU A 155 -6.47 2.52 -10.12
N LEU A 156 -5.82 3.18 -9.16
CA LEU A 156 -6.19 3.08 -7.75
C LEU A 156 -7.63 3.54 -7.49
N LYS A 157 -8.04 4.62 -8.17
CA LYS A 157 -9.42 5.12 -8.12
C LYS A 157 -10.40 4.14 -8.73
N GLU A 158 -10.09 3.54 -9.86
CA GLU A 158 -10.94 2.54 -10.52
C GLU A 158 -11.16 1.31 -9.63
N ILE A 159 -10.10 0.81 -8.98
CA ILE A 159 -10.19 -0.34 -8.08
C ILE A 159 -10.98 0.01 -6.82
N ILE A 160 -10.67 1.12 -6.16
CA ILE A 160 -11.24 1.46 -4.85
C ILE A 160 -12.62 2.09 -4.97
N VAL A 161 -12.78 3.07 -5.86
CA VAL A 161 -14.04 3.85 -5.98
C VAL A 161 -14.94 3.29 -7.08
N GLY A 162 -14.36 2.93 -8.24
CA GLY A 162 -15.12 2.50 -9.41
C GLY A 162 -16.11 3.56 -9.87
N ASP A 163 -17.32 3.13 -10.21
CA ASP A 163 -18.39 4.01 -10.70
C ASP A 163 -19.21 4.66 -9.57
N LEU A 164 -18.80 4.46 -8.30
CA LEU A 164 -19.54 5.01 -7.16
C LEU A 164 -19.18 6.48 -6.92
N ASN A 165 -20.09 7.20 -6.26
CA ASN A 165 -19.75 8.50 -5.70
C ASN A 165 -18.75 8.29 -4.55
N PRO A 166 -17.62 9.00 -4.50
CA PRO A 166 -16.60 8.86 -3.44
C PRO A 166 -17.19 8.94 -2.02
N GLU A 167 -18.22 9.74 -1.78
CA GLU A 167 -18.89 9.82 -0.48
C GLU A 167 -19.57 8.51 -0.04
N ASN A 168 -19.88 7.59 -0.98
CA ASN A 168 -20.43 6.28 -0.69
C ASN A 168 -19.36 5.18 -0.53
N VAL A 169 -18.07 5.55 -0.62
CA VAL A 169 -16.92 4.67 -0.44
C VAL A 169 -16.14 5.14 0.77
N ILE A 170 -15.81 4.22 1.66
CA ILE A 170 -15.03 4.57 2.86
C ILE A 170 -13.74 3.73 2.94
N LEU A 171 -12.69 4.31 3.50
CA LEU A 171 -11.59 3.57 4.07
C LEU A 171 -11.97 3.17 5.49
N LEU A 172 -12.04 1.87 5.76
CA LEU A 172 -12.42 1.34 7.07
C LEU A 172 -11.21 0.95 7.88
N GLU A 173 -11.12 1.46 9.11
CA GLU A 173 -10.08 1.11 10.07
C GLU A 173 -10.64 1.17 11.50
N ILE A 174 -9.93 0.58 12.46
CA ILE A 174 -10.23 0.75 13.88
C ILE A 174 -9.28 1.78 14.50
N PHE A 175 -9.82 2.80 15.14
CA PHE A 175 -9.06 3.93 15.72
C PHE A 175 -8.00 4.47 14.75
N PRO A 176 -8.40 4.94 13.56
CA PRO A 176 -7.48 5.33 12.48
C PRO A 176 -6.45 6.39 12.93
N GLU A 177 -6.79 7.27 13.84
CA GLU A 177 -5.89 8.32 14.35
C GLU A 177 -4.73 7.74 15.18
N GLN A 178 -4.85 6.51 15.67
CA GLN A 178 -3.83 5.82 16.48
C GLN A 178 -2.94 4.91 15.64
N GLN A 179 -3.29 4.69 14.37
CA GLN A 179 -2.53 3.82 13.49
C GLN A 179 -1.20 4.46 13.06
N LYS A 180 -0.12 3.71 13.09
CA LYS A 180 1.21 4.18 12.65
C LYS A 180 1.22 4.57 11.18
N THR A 181 0.40 3.91 10.36
CA THR A 181 0.27 4.12 8.92
C THR A 181 -0.80 5.15 8.55
N ARG A 182 -1.31 5.94 9.50
CA ARG A 182 -2.41 6.91 9.27
C ARG A 182 -2.12 7.96 8.19
N ILE A 183 -0.84 8.22 7.90
CA ILE A 183 -0.46 9.09 6.79
C ILE A 183 -1.02 8.58 5.46
N ASP A 184 -1.07 7.26 5.25
CA ASP A 184 -1.66 6.66 4.05
C ASP A 184 -3.16 6.91 3.96
N PHE A 185 -3.86 6.93 5.09
CA PHE A 185 -5.30 7.22 5.12
C PHE A 185 -5.58 8.64 4.65
N TYR A 186 -4.84 9.62 5.15
CA TYR A 186 -4.97 11.01 4.72
C TYR A 186 -4.56 11.21 3.25
N CYS A 187 -3.50 10.55 2.81
CA CYS A 187 -3.12 10.53 1.40
C CYS A 187 -4.22 9.89 0.52
N THR A 188 -4.87 8.83 1.00
CA THR A 188 -5.98 8.17 0.31
C THR A 188 -7.18 9.10 0.18
N GLU A 189 -7.55 9.79 1.26
CA GLU A 189 -8.60 10.82 1.23
C GLU A 189 -8.30 11.92 0.22
N GLN A 190 -7.05 12.40 0.21
CA GLN A 190 -6.60 13.45 -0.71
C GLN A 190 -6.63 13.01 -2.18
N LEU A 191 -6.19 11.78 -2.48
CA LEU A 191 -6.13 11.28 -3.85
C LEU A 191 -7.49 10.87 -4.40
N LEU A 192 -8.34 10.24 -3.57
CA LEU A 192 -9.54 9.55 -4.05
C LEU A 192 -10.84 10.25 -3.65
N GLY A 193 -10.78 11.19 -2.70
CA GLY A 193 -11.97 11.91 -2.20
C GLY A 193 -12.87 11.08 -1.30
N ILE A 194 -12.44 9.88 -0.88
CA ILE A 194 -13.17 9.03 0.07
C ILE A 194 -12.92 9.47 1.51
N LYS A 195 -13.64 8.92 2.48
CA LYS A 195 -13.44 9.21 3.90
C LYS A 195 -12.90 8.03 4.67
N THR A 196 -11.98 8.29 5.61
CA THR A 196 -11.57 7.32 6.62
C THR A 196 -12.60 7.29 7.73
N VAL A 197 -13.15 6.11 7.99
CA VAL A 197 -14.20 5.91 8.99
C VAL A 197 -13.77 4.83 9.97
N CYS A 198 -13.82 5.16 11.26
CA CYS A 198 -13.61 4.18 12.31
C CYS A 198 -14.77 3.17 12.34
N LEU A 199 -14.46 1.87 12.46
CA LEU A 199 -15.46 0.80 12.59
C LEU A 199 -16.53 1.14 13.65
N THR A 200 -16.13 1.72 14.79
CA THR A 200 -17.00 2.09 15.89
C THR A 200 -17.98 3.24 15.57
N LYS A 201 -17.79 3.91 14.42
CA LYS A 201 -18.64 5.02 13.95
C LYS A 201 -19.60 4.59 12.84
N LEU A 202 -19.57 3.33 12.42
CA LEU A 202 -20.54 2.82 11.47
C LEU A 202 -21.92 2.66 12.13
N ILE A 203 -22.95 2.97 11.36
CA ILE A 203 -24.35 2.84 11.76
C ILE A 203 -24.98 1.75 10.90
N ALA A 204 -25.41 0.65 11.52
CA ALA A 204 -26.10 -0.44 10.83
C ALA A 204 -27.60 -0.24 10.90
N GLU A 205 -28.29 -0.25 9.75
CA GLU A 205 -29.75 -0.20 9.67
C GLU A 205 -30.26 -1.23 8.65
N GLY A 206 -30.87 -2.27 9.13
CA GLY A 206 -31.29 -3.41 8.31
C GLY A 206 -30.06 -4.07 7.69
N ASN A 207 -29.99 -4.12 6.37
CA ASN A 207 -28.88 -4.66 5.60
C ASN A 207 -27.96 -3.58 5.00
N LYS A 208 -28.03 -2.35 5.53
CA LYS A 208 -27.24 -1.22 5.06
C LYS A 208 -26.33 -0.67 6.14
N LEU A 209 -25.20 -0.09 5.71
CA LEU A 209 -24.29 0.63 6.56
C LEU A 209 -24.30 2.11 6.20
N PHE A 210 -24.16 2.95 7.22
CA PHE A 210 -24.09 4.41 7.08
C PHE A 210 -22.97 4.94 7.97
N TYR A 211 -22.53 6.16 7.68
CA TYR A 211 -21.64 6.93 8.53
C TYR A 211 -22.07 8.40 8.56
N ASP A 212 -21.58 9.14 9.53
CA ASP A 212 -21.78 10.59 9.60
C ASP A 212 -20.73 11.31 8.73
N ASN A 213 -21.18 11.87 7.62
CA ASN A 213 -20.35 12.72 6.76
C ASN A 213 -20.66 14.20 7.06
N ASN A 214 -19.98 14.75 8.08
CA ASN A 214 -20.15 16.13 8.51
C ASN A 214 -21.59 16.53 8.81
N GLY A 215 -22.31 15.73 9.59
CA GLY A 215 -23.70 15.95 9.95
C GLY A 215 -24.70 15.36 8.96
N THR A 216 -24.23 14.76 7.87
CA THR A 216 -25.10 14.08 6.89
C THR A 216 -24.92 12.57 6.99
N LYS A 217 -26.00 11.86 7.31
CA LYS A 217 -26.00 10.39 7.29
C LYS A 217 -25.88 9.89 5.87
N THR A 218 -24.73 9.31 5.53
CA THR A 218 -24.37 8.86 4.18
C THR A 218 -24.27 7.35 4.09
N GLU A 219 -24.89 6.74 3.09
CA GLU A 219 -24.87 5.29 2.87
C GLU A 219 -23.49 4.83 2.40
N VAL A 220 -22.95 3.77 3.02
CA VAL A 220 -21.73 3.08 2.59
C VAL A 220 -22.11 2.01 1.58
N LYS A 221 -21.60 2.12 0.36
CA LYS A 221 -21.82 1.14 -0.72
C LYS A 221 -20.58 0.30 -1.03
N ARG A 222 -19.40 0.79 -0.63
CA ARG A 222 -18.13 0.06 -0.78
C ARG A 222 -17.21 0.40 0.38
N ILE A 223 -16.43 -0.59 0.78
CA ILE A 223 -15.44 -0.47 1.83
C ILE A 223 -14.05 -0.81 1.24
N TYR A 224 -13.12 0.12 1.35
CA TYR A 224 -11.69 -0.12 1.22
C TYR A 224 -11.17 -0.51 2.59
N ASN A 225 -11.03 -1.82 2.82
CA ASN A 225 -10.73 -2.35 4.15
C ASN A 225 -9.24 -2.26 4.47
N ARG A 226 -8.93 -1.56 5.56
CA ARG A 226 -7.59 -1.46 6.14
C ARG A 226 -7.50 -2.10 7.52
N LEU A 227 -8.61 -2.61 8.02
CA LEU A 227 -8.72 -3.22 9.33
C LEU A 227 -8.20 -4.65 9.31
N ILE A 228 -7.30 -4.98 10.23
CA ILE A 228 -6.73 -6.31 10.42
C ILE A 228 -7.56 -7.06 11.45
N PHE A 229 -8.00 -8.29 11.14
CA PHE A 229 -8.83 -9.10 12.03
C PHE A 229 -8.18 -9.37 13.40
N ASP A 230 -6.88 -9.59 13.45
CA ASP A 230 -6.16 -9.81 14.71
C ASP A 230 -6.22 -8.59 15.63
N ASP A 231 -6.23 -7.37 15.07
CA ASP A 231 -6.37 -6.16 15.86
C ASP A 231 -7.82 -5.98 16.36
N LEU A 232 -8.79 -6.42 15.58
CA LEU A 232 -10.19 -6.43 16.01
C LEU A 232 -10.40 -7.42 17.19
N GLN A 233 -9.84 -8.63 17.10
CA GLN A 233 -9.97 -9.63 18.18
C GLN A 233 -9.35 -9.17 19.51
N LYS A 234 -8.28 -8.36 19.46
CA LYS A 234 -7.68 -7.78 20.68
C LYS A 234 -8.58 -6.76 21.38
N GLN A 235 -9.57 -6.19 20.68
CA GLN A 235 -10.50 -5.23 21.27
C GLN A 235 -11.68 -5.92 21.99
N GLU A 236 -11.94 -7.19 21.73
CA GLU A 236 -13.04 -7.97 22.36
C GLU A 236 -12.63 -8.60 23.69
N SER A 237 -11.37 -8.48 24.10
CA SER A 237 -10.79 -9.02 25.36
C SER A 237 -10.56 -7.92 26.38
#